data_eb477bed36d79a454c15292628b61df2
#
_entry.id   eb477bed36d79a454c15292628b61df2
#
_cell.length_a   1.000
_cell.length_b   1.000
_cell.length_c   1.000
_cell.angle_alpha   90.00
_cell.angle_beta   90.00
_cell.angle_gamma   90.00
#
_symmetry.space_group_name_H-M   'P 1'
#
loop_
_entity.id
_entity.type
_entity.pdbx_description
1 polymer ?
#
loop_
_entity_poly.entity_id
_entity_poly.type
_entity_poly.pdbx_seq_one_letter_code
_entity_poly.pdbx_strand_id
1 'polypeptide(L)'
;MSIKIKLAEKAKDVEKVLNYFLYIREPKKLYEAMAHIPLAGGKRLRPLMAQLTCEMVGGEGSKSIPFAAALEVIHNFTLVHDDVMDDDDLRHGVSACHTVYGLPTAILAGDSLFAYAFEMITETKVSDNIKSELVRHTAYTVRRIAEGQQMDINFEEEETVDPELYLEMIRLKTSILFGSAAYGGALIGGKDKDEANDLRQMAIWVGLGFQIWDDYLDATASAEVLGKPSGSDIRQGKRTLLVIEALSRTKNEERKELIKILDDSSNNDADVKRAVTIMSNCGALDNCRKQALGYLNGAKNTIAKYPESEARTMLEELLEYMVTRGH
;
A
#
# COMPACT_ATOMS: atom_id res chain seq x y z
N MET A 1 -2.79 24.19 14.16
CA MET A 1 -3.30 23.57 12.90
C MET A 1 -3.37 22.08 13.14
N SER A 2 -4.47 21.40 12.79
CA SER A 2 -4.55 19.95 13.00
C SER A 2 -3.52 19.25 12.09
N ILE A 3 -2.99 18.12 12.51
CA ILE A 3 -2.01 17.35 11.74
C ILE A 3 -2.57 16.89 10.40
N LYS A 4 -3.87 16.57 10.32
CA LYS A 4 -4.53 16.26 9.04
C LYS A 4 -4.37 17.38 8.00
N ILE A 5 -4.44 18.65 8.44
CA ILE A 5 -4.25 19.82 7.56
C ILE A 5 -2.79 19.89 7.09
N LYS A 6 -1.82 19.68 7.99
CA LYS A 6 -0.39 19.70 7.63
C LYS A 6 0.00 18.58 6.69
N LEU A 7 -0.51 17.36 6.89
CA LEU A 7 -0.32 16.25 5.97
C LEU A 7 -0.92 16.54 4.59
N ALA A 8 -2.12 17.13 4.55
CA ALA A 8 -2.75 17.54 3.29
C ALA A 8 -1.96 18.64 2.56
N GLU A 9 -1.33 19.57 3.30
CA GLU A 9 -0.45 20.59 2.69
C GLU A 9 0.80 19.97 2.07
N LYS A 10 1.45 19.03 2.77
CA LYS A 10 2.60 18.31 2.22
C LYS A 10 2.23 17.46 0.98
N ALA A 11 1.05 16.83 0.98
CA ALA A 11 0.56 16.11 -0.18
C ALA A 11 0.40 17.00 -1.42
N LYS A 12 -0.02 18.27 -1.25
CA LYS A 12 -0.15 19.23 -2.36
C LYS A 12 1.15 19.50 -3.11
N ASP A 13 2.29 19.46 -2.43
CA ASP A 13 3.58 19.68 -3.11
C ASP A 13 3.93 18.48 -4.00
N VAL A 14 3.59 17.27 -3.59
CA VAL A 14 3.67 16.07 -4.44
C VAL A 14 2.71 16.17 -5.62
N GLU A 15 1.46 16.61 -5.39
CA GLU A 15 0.47 16.78 -6.46
C GLU A 15 0.91 17.79 -7.53
N LYS A 16 1.57 18.88 -7.13
CA LYS A 16 2.17 19.84 -8.08
C LYS A 16 3.20 19.15 -8.98
N VAL A 17 4.06 18.31 -8.41
CA VAL A 17 5.07 17.57 -9.16
C VAL A 17 4.42 16.52 -10.06
N LEU A 18 3.42 15.77 -9.58
CA LEU A 18 2.66 14.82 -10.40
C LEU A 18 2.00 15.52 -11.59
N ASN A 19 1.32 16.65 -11.37
CA ASN A 19 0.71 17.45 -12.46
C ASN A 19 1.74 17.97 -13.46
N TYR A 20 2.93 18.36 -13.01
CA TYR A 20 4.01 18.82 -13.88
C TYR A 20 4.55 17.68 -14.76
N PHE A 21 4.76 16.48 -14.18
CA PHE A 21 5.30 15.36 -14.93
C PHE A 21 4.27 14.66 -15.81
N LEU A 22 3.01 14.54 -15.36
CA LEU A 22 1.93 13.84 -16.07
C LEU A 22 1.11 14.76 -16.99
N TYR A 23 1.71 15.84 -17.51
CA TYR A 23 1.00 16.70 -18.47
C TYR A 23 0.80 15.99 -19.82
N ILE A 24 -0.31 16.31 -20.49
CA ILE A 24 -0.70 15.62 -21.73
C ILE A 24 0.20 16.02 -22.89
N ARG A 25 0.72 15.03 -23.60
CA ARG A 25 1.58 15.12 -24.81
C ARG A 25 1.06 14.17 -25.89
N GLU A 26 1.73 14.15 -27.05
CA GLU A 26 1.51 13.10 -28.03
C GLU A 26 2.36 11.84 -27.72
N PRO A 27 1.82 10.65 -27.92
CA PRO A 27 0.44 10.36 -28.36
C PRO A 27 -0.57 10.57 -27.24
N LYS A 28 -1.54 11.46 -27.45
CA LYS A 28 -2.47 12.01 -26.44
C LYS A 28 -3.15 10.93 -25.59
N LYS A 29 -3.70 9.89 -26.24
CA LYS A 29 -4.42 8.79 -25.55
C LYS A 29 -3.55 8.10 -24.49
N LEU A 30 -2.24 7.93 -24.76
CA LEU A 30 -1.31 7.30 -23.82
C LEU A 30 -1.13 8.18 -22.58
N TYR A 31 -0.87 9.48 -22.77
CA TYR A 31 -0.64 10.39 -21.64
C TYR A 31 -1.90 10.65 -20.82
N GLU A 32 -3.08 10.66 -21.45
CA GLU A 32 -4.37 10.67 -20.73
C GLU A 32 -4.55 9.42 -19.87
N ALA A 33 -4.23 8.24 -20.39
CA ALA A 33 -4.29 7.00 -19.65
C ALA A 33 -3.28 6.96 -18.48
N MET A 34 -2.04 7.45 -18.69
CA MET A 34 -1.02 7.57 -17.64
C MET A 34 -1.46 8.50 -16.51
N ALA A 35 -2.13 9.59 -16.84
CA ALA A 35 -2.59 10.60 -15.86
C ALA A 35 -3.88 10.17 -15.12
N HIS A 36 -4.65 9.24 -15.67
CA HIS A 36 -6.01 8.90 -15.25
C HIS A 36 -6.12 8.54 -13.76
N ILE A 37 -5.42 7.52 -13.31
CA ILE A 37 -5.46 7.09 -11.90
C ILE A 37 -4.61 8.00 -10.99
N PRO A 38 -3.35 8.37 -11.33
CA PRO A 38 -2.54 9.25 -10.48
C PRO A 38 -3.21 10.58 -10.14
N LEU A 39 -3.93 11.20 -11.08
CA LEU A 39 -4.58 12.49 -10.88
C LEU A 39 -6.04 12.37 -10.39
N ALA A 40 -6.61 11.19 -10.31
CA ALA A 40 -7.94 10.98 -9.70
C ALA A 40 -7.97 11.24 -8.19
N GLY A 41 -6.78 11.35 -7.55
CA GLY A 41 -6.65 11.60 -6.12
C GLY A 41 -5.89 10.49 -5.39
N GLY A 42 -5.98 10.51 -4.07
CA GLY A 42 -5.34 9.51 -3.21
C GLY A 42 -4.79 10.12 -1.93
N LYS A 43 -4.49 9.28 -0.94
CA LYS A 43 -4.00 9.69 0.39
C LYS A 43 -2.51 10.07 0.41
N ARG A 44 -1.78 9.79 -0.66
CA ARG A 44 -0.34 10.08 -0.81
C ARG A 44 0.52 9.57 0.36
N LEU A 45 0.17 8.42 0.94
CA LEU A 45 0.83 7.91 2.14
C LEU A 45 2.33 7.61 1.93
N ARG A 46 2.70 7.06 0.76
CA ARG A 46 4.09 6.75 0.42
C ARG A 46 4.94 8.02 0.23
N PRO A 47 4.48 9.01 -0.53
CA PRO A 47 5.13 10.32 -0.59
C PRO A 47 5.31 10.99 0.78
N LEU A 48 4.28 10.97 1.62
CA LEU A 48 4.34 11.54 2.97
C LEU A 48 5.36 10.80 3.84
N MET A 49 5.41 9.47 3.76
CA MET A 49 6.42 8.66 4.45
C MET A 49 7.84 9.10 4.06
N ALA A 50 8.13 9.27 2.76
CA ALA A 50 9.45 9.69 2.29
C ALA A 50 9.83 11.10 2.79
N GLN A 51 8.91 12.07 2.69
CA GLN A 51 9.16 13.44 3.12
C GLN A 51 9.37 13.54 4.63
N LEU A 52 8.47 12.94 5.42
CA LEU A 52 8.54 12.99 6.88
C LEU A 52 9.75 12.24 7.43
N THR A 53 10.13 11.13 6.82
CA THR A 53 11.38 10.42 7.18
C THR A 53 12.60 11.30 6.90
N CYS A 54 12.66 11.96 5.73
CA CYS A 54 13.74 12.89 5.39
C CYS A 54 13.85 14.02 6.42
N GLU A 55 12.74 14.65 6.78
CA GLU A 55 12.71 15.73 7.76
C GLU A 55 13.03 15.26 9.18
N MET A 56 12.51 14.11 9.60
CA MET A 56 12.77 13.55 10.93
C MET A 56 14.25 13.32 11.19
N VAL A 57 14.97 12.90 10.16
CA VAL A 57 16.42 12.67 10.28
C VAL A 57 17.28 13.93 10.08
N GLY A 58 16.66 15.11 9.91
CA GLY A 58 17.31 16.41 9.82
C GLY A 58 17.52 16.93 8.39
N GLY A 59 16.96 16.26 7.38
CA GLY A 59 17.03 16.73 5.99
C GLY A 59 15.93 17.72 5.63
N GLU A 60 16.01 18.28 4.43
CA GLU A 60 15.00 19.15 3.86
C GLU A 60 13.96 18.32 3.09
N GLY A 61 12.72 18.21 3.58
CA GLY A 61 11.67 17.42 2.96
C GLY A 61 11.40 17.77 1.51
N SER A 62 11.56 19.04 1.12
CA SER A 62 11.43 19.51 -0.26
C SER A 62 12.38 18.82 -1.24
N LYS A 63 13.56 18.41 -0.80
CA LYS A 63 14.53 17.66 -1.64
C LYS A 63 14.06 16.25 -1.96
N SER A 64 13.19 15.67 -1.12
CA SER A 64 12.66 14.32 -1.34
C SER A 64 11.45 14.28 -2.27
N ILE A 65 10.85 15.42 -2.62
CA ILE A 65 9.59 15.47 -3.38
C ILE A 65 9.68 14.76 -4.75
N PRO A 66 10.73 14.92 -5.59
CA PRO A 66 10.82 14.19 -6.85
C PRO A 66 10.84 12.67 -6.65
N PHE A 67 11.62 12.18 -5.69
CA PHE A 67 11.65 10.77 -5.31
C PHE A 67 10.30 10.31 -4.75
N ALA A 68 9.68 11.08 -3.86
CA ALA A 68 8.38 10.79 -3.28
C ALA A 68 7.27 10.69 -4.35
N ALA A 69 7.26 11.61 -5.31
CA ALA A 69 6.34 11.59 -6.45
C ALA A 69 6.60 10.39 -7.37
N ALA A 70 7.86 10.01 -7.59
CA ALA A 70 8.21 8.80 -8.35
C ALA A 70 7.65 7.53 -7.71
N LEU A 71 7.69 7.41 -6.37
CA LEU A 71 7.09 6.28 -5.67
C LEU A 71 5.56 6.25 -5.80
N GLU A 72 4.92 7.41 -5.85
CA GLU A 72 3.48 7.49 -6.12
C GLU A 72 3.16 7.07 -7.57
N VAL A 73 3.99 7.44 -8.54
CA VAL A 73 3.87 6.97 -9.92
C VAL A 73 4.05 5.46 -10.01
N ILE A 74 5.04 4.88 -9.30
CA ILE A 74 5.21 3.42 -9.19
C ILE A 74 3.98 2.77 -8.57
N HIS A 75 3.44 3.33 -7.49
CA HIS A 75 2.21 2.80 -6.91
C HIS A 75 1.05 2.79 -7.90
N ASN A 76 0.87 3.88 -8.66
CA ASN A 76 -0.21 3.96 -9.63
C ASN A 76 0.01 3.03 -10.83
N PHE A 77 1.27 2.82 -11.27
CA PHE A 77 1.57 1.80 -12.27
C PHE A 77 1.12 0.41 -11.80
N THR A 78 1.42 0.05 -10.54
CA THR A 78 0.97 -1.26 -10.01
C THR A 78 -0.55 -1.34 -9.96
N LEU A 79 -1.27 -0.26 -9.57
CA LEU A 79 -2.73 -0.25 -9.57
C LEU A 79 -3.31 -0.43 -10.98
N VAL A 80 -2.74 0.23 -12.00
CA VAL A 80 -3.21 0.09 -13.40
C VAL A 80 -3.04 -1.34 -13.91
N HIS A 81 -1.94 -2.02 -13.56
CA HIS A 81 -1.72 -3.41 -13.95
C HIS A 81 -2.51 -4.40 -13.09
N ASP A 82 -2.65 -4.14 -11.80
CA ASP A 82 -3.49 -4.95 -10.88
C ASP A 82 -4.94 -4.96 -11.37
N ASP A 83 -5.54 -3.78 -11.69
CA ASP A 83 -6.90 -3.68 -12.22
C ASP A 83 -7.12 -4.51 -13.50
N VAL A 84 -6.07 -4.66 -14.34
CA VAL A 84 -6.11 -5.51 -15.53
C VAL A 84 -6.05 -7.00 -15.17
N MET A 85 -5.23 -7.37 -14.19
CA MET A 85 -5.07 -8.77 -13.78
C MET A 85 -6.26 -9.28 -12.97
N ASP A 86 -6.86 -8.40 -12.14
CA ASP A 86 -7.97 -8.72 -11.25
C ASP A 86 -9.35 -8.48 -11.92
N ASP A 87 -9.37 -7.95 -13.18
CA ASP A 87 -10.58 -7.54 -13.94
C ASP A 87 -11.47 -6.56 -13.16
N ASP A 88 -10.83 -5.63 -12.42
CA ASP A 88 -11.50 -4.64 -11.57
C ASP A 88 -11.95 -3.43 -12.40
N ASP A 89 -13.26 -3.15 -12.47
CA ASP A 89 -13.83 -2.04 -13.24
C ASP A 89 -13.66 -0.66 -12.61
N LEU A 90 -13.39 -0.58 -11.31
CA LEU A 90 -13.37 0.68 -10.53
C LEU A 90 -12.11 0.80 -9.67
N ARG A 91 -11.48 2.00 -9.69
CA ARG A 91 -10.35 2.35 -8.81
C ARG A 91 -10.53 3.78 -8.26
N HIS A 92 -10.42 3.95 -6.94
CA HIS A 92 -10.58 5.25 -6.25
C HIS A 92 -11.88 5.99 -6.61
N GLY A 93 -12.96 5.26 -6.88
CA GLY A 93 -14.26 5.84 -7.24
C GLY A 93 -14.38 6.30 -8.69
N VAL A 94 -13.36 6.07 -9.52
CA VAL A 94 -13.41 6.29 -10.98
C VAL A 94 -13.27 4.96 -11.71
N SER A 95 -13.66 4.92 -12.99
CA SER A 95 -13.48 3.71 -13.81
C SER A 95 -12.00 3.37 -13.96
N ALA A 96 -11.67 2.08 -13.93
CA ALA A 96 -10.30 1.59 -14.11
C ALA A 96 -9.73 2.00 -15.48
N CYS A 97 -8.41 2.08 -15.60
CA CYS A 97 -7.75 2.56 -16.81
C CYS A 97 -8.10 1.70 -18.05
N HIS A 98 -8.17 0.38 -17.90
CA HIS A 98 -8.47 -0.53 -19.01
C HIS A 98 -9.92 -0.43 -19.50
N THR A 99 -10.87 -0.08 -18.62
CA THR A 99 -12.28 0.13 -19.02
C THR A 99 -12.46 1.42 -19.83
N VAL A 100 -11.67 2.48 -19.53
CA VAL A 100 -11.77 3.77 -20.21
C VAL A 100 -10.96 3.80 -21.51
N TYR A 101 -9.74 3.29 -21.50
CA TYR A 101 -8.79 3.43 -22.62
C TYR A 101 -8.55 2.14 -23.40
N GLY A 102 -9.06 1.01 -22.90
CA GLY A 102 -8.86 -0.31 -23.46
C GLY A 102 -7.58 -0.99 -22.96
N LEU A 103 -7.59 -2.32 -22.92
CA LEU A 103 -6.53 -3.18 -22.37
C LEU A 103 -5.11 -2.85 -22.91
N PRO A 104 -4.88 -2.73 -24.25
CA PRO A 104 -3.53 -2.43 -24.75
C PRO A 104 -3.01 -1.08 -24.26
N THR A 105 -3.87 -0.05 -24.17
CA THR A 105 -3.47 1.27 -23.72
C THR A 105 -3.19 1.29 -22.21
N ALA A 106 -3.94 0.54 -21.40
CA ALA A 106 -3.69 0.42 -19.96
C ALA A 106 -2.34 -0.25 -19.68
N ILE A 107 -1.99 -1.33 -20.40
CA ILE A 107 -0.67 -1.98 -20.29
C ILE A 107 0.44 -0.97 -20.62
N LEU A 108 0.34 -0.28 -21.77
CA LEU A 108 1.33 0.71 -22.17
C LEU A 108 1.41 1.90 -21.20
N ALA A 109 0.29 2.32 -20.60
CA ALA A 109 0.28 3.37 -19.60
C ALA A 109 1.05 2.95 -18.34
N GLY A 110 0.85 1.72 -17.85
CA GLY A 110 1.60 1.16 -16.73
C GLY A 110 3.10 1.07 -17.02
N ASP A 111 3.49 0.51 -18.18
CA ASP A 111 4.90 0.42 -18.59
C ASP A 111 5.56 1.80 -18.70
N SER A 112 4.83 2.78 -19.24
CA SER A 112 5.32 4.16 -19.37
C SER A 112 5.45 4.85 -18.01
N LEU A 113 4.49 4.66 -17.09
CA LEU A 113 4.57 5.16 -15.71
C LEU A 113 5.77 4.55 -14.98
N PHE A 114 5.99 3.24 -15.13
CA PHE A 114 7.14 2.55 -14.54
C PHE A 114 8.46 3.15 -15.00
N ALA A 115 8.66 3.32 -16.30
CA ALA A 115 9.87 3.94 -16.85
C ALA A 115 10.01 5.40 -16.39
N TYR A 116 8.91 6.15 -16.42
CA TYR A 116 8.88 7.56 -16.07
C TYR A 116 9.25 7.84 -14.61
N ALA A 117 8.90 6.94 -13.70
CA ALA A 117 9.30 7.05 -12.30
C ALA A 117 10.84 7.12 -12.13
N PHE A 118 11.61 6.39 -12.95
CA PHE A 118 13.07 6.47 -12.89
C PHE A 118 13.60 7.81 -13.41
N GLU A 119 13.01 8.39 -14.44
CA GLU A 119 13.32 9.76 -14.87
C GLU A 119 13.10 10.73 -13.70
N MET A 120 11.96 10.66 -13.03
CA MET A 120 11.64 11.51 -11.87
C MET A 120 12.65 11.37 -10.72
N ILE A 121 13.13 10.15 -10.44
CA ILE A 121 14.15 9.92 -9.39
C ILE A 121 15.43 10.69 -9.73
N THR A 122 15.82 10.78 -11.01
CA THR A 122 17.03 11.50 -11.42
C THR A 122 16.97 13.00 -11.18
N GLU A 123 15.75 13.58 -11.07
CA GLU A 123 15.54 14.99 -10.73
C GLU A 123 15.74 15.31 -9.23
N THR A 124 15.91 14.27 -8.39
CA THR A 124 16.17 14.46 -6.96
C THR A 124 17.48 15.20 -6.73
N LYS A 125 17.47 16.29 -5.96
CA LYS A 125 18.64 17.16 -5.74
C LYS A 125 19.58 16.61 -4.67
N VAL A 126 20.27 15.54 -4.99
CA VAL A 126 21.26 14.84 -4.16
C VAL A 126 22.49 14.47 -5.00
N SER A 127 23.55 13.95 -4.37
CA SER A 127 24.74 13.47 -5.09
C SER A 127 24.41 12.29 -6.02
N ASP A 128 25.21 12.12 -7.08
CA ASP A 128 24.99 11.04 -8.06
C ASP A 128 25.08 9.64 -7.43
N ASN A 129 25.90 9.48 -6.39
CA ASN A 129 25.96 8.23 -5.62
C ASN A 129 24.62 7.92 -4.94
N ILE A 130 23.99 8.92 -4.35
CA ILE A 130 22.66 8.75 -3.73
C ILE A 130 21.60 8.51 -4.81
N LYS A 131 21.61 9.25 -5.93
CA LYS A 131 20.71 9.01 -7.06
C LYS A 131 20.82 7.57 -7.57
N SER A 132 22.04 7.10 -7.80
CA SER A 132 22.32 5.73 -8.24
C SER A 132 21.76 4.70 -7.25
N GLU A 133 21.91 4.95 -5.95
CA GLU A 133 21.38 4.08 -4.91
C GLU A 133 19.84 4.10 -4.89
N LEU A 134 19.20 5.27 -5.02
CA LEU A 134 17.74 5.38 -5.09
C LEU A 134 17.18 4.62 -6.31
N VAL A 135 17.79 4.77 -7.48
CA VAL A 135 17.42 4.04 -8.70
C VAL A 135 17.56 2.53 -8.51
N ARG A 136 18.74 2.07 -8.00
CA ARG A 136 19.01 0.65 -7.75
C ARG A 136 18.02 0.06 -6.76
N HIS A 137 17.77 0.77 -5.64
CA HIS A 137 16.83 0.32 -4.60
C HIS A 137 15.39 0.27 -5.10
N THR A 138 14.98 1.26 -5.89
CA THR A 138 13.64 1.29 -6.49
C THR A 138 13.45 0.16 -7.49
N ALA A 139 14.43 -0.13 -8.36
CA ALA A 139 14.37 -1.25 -9.28
C ALA A 139 14.28 -2.59 -8.55
N TYR A 140 15.05 -2.78 -7.47
CA TYR A 140 14.91 -3.93 -6.58
C TYR A 140 13.49 -4.03 -5.99
N THR A 141 12.96 -2.90 -5.48
CA THR A 141 11.62 -2.85 -4.87
C THR A 141 10.54 -3.25 -5.85
N VAL A 142 10.55 -2.72 -7.09
CA VAL A 142 9.52 -3.05 -8.11
C VAL A 142 9.58 -4.52 -8.49
N ARG A 143 10.78 -5.08 -8.69
CA ARG A 143 10.93 -6.52 -8.94
C ARG A 143 10.31 -7.36 -7.81
N ARG A 144 10.53 -6.96 -6.54
CA ARG A 144 9.94 -7.67 -5.39
C ARG A 144 8.43 -7.51 -5.31
N ILE A 145 7.88 -6.35 -5.73
CA ILE A 145 6.41 -6.16 -5.82
C ILE A 145 5.83 -7.14 -6.84
N ALA A 146 6.46 -7.31 -8.01
CA ALA A 146 6.00 -8.28 -9.01
C ALA A 146 6.04 -9.72 -8.50
N GLU A 147 7.06 -10.09 -7.69
CA GLU A 147 7.11 -11.40 -7.03
C GLU A 147 5.94 -11.55 -6.04
N GLY A 148 5.60 -10.49 -5.27
CA GLY A 148 4.46 -10.51 -4.35
C GLY A 148 3.12 -10.62 -5.09
N GLN A 149 2.95 -9.93 -6.21
CA GLN A 149 1.76 -10.05 -7.06
C GLN A 149 1.60 -11.46 -7.64
N GLN A 150 2.70 -12.09 -8.06
CA GLN A 150 2.64 -13.47 -8.56
C GLN A 150 2.28 -14.46 -7.43
N MET A 151 2.73 -14.23 -6.19
CA MET A 151 2.31 -15.04 -5.05
C MET A 151 0.81 -14.88 -4.77
N ASP A 152 0.29 -13.65 -4.85
CA ASP A 152 -1.13 -13.36 -4.64
C ASP A 152 -2.01 -14.12 -5.67
N ILE A 153 -1.66 -14.03 -6.95
CA ILE A 153 -2.33 -14.78 -8.02
C ILE A 153 -2.28 -16.31 -7.76
N ASN A 154 -1.13 -16.83 -7.36
CA ASN A 154 -1.00 -18.27 -7.08
C ASN A 154 -1.89 -18.71 -5.92
N PHE A 155 -2.09 -17.86 -4.90
CA PHE A 155 -2.92 -18.19 -3.73
C PHE A 155 -4.41 -18.30 -4.03
N GLU A 156 -4.88 -17.73 -5.15
CA GLU A 156 -6.27 -17.90 -5.60
C GLU A 156 -6.60 -19.36 -5.97
N GLU A 157 -5.59 -20.13 -6.40
CA GLU A 157 -5.72 -21.55 -6.77
C GLU A 157 -5.53 -22.49 -5.57
N GLU A 158 -5.10 -21.99 -4.40
CA GLU A 158 -4.77 -22.79 -3.23
C GLU A 158 -5.95 -22.89 -2.24
N GLU A 159 -6.32 -24.10 -1.83
CA GLU A 159 -7.34 -24.32 -0.79
C GLU A 159 -6.93 -23.75 0.57
N THR A 160 -5.65 -23.82 0.89
CA THR A 160 -5.08 -23.31 2.15
C THR A 160 -3.73 -22.66 1.91
N VAL A 161 -3.53 -21.48 2.47
CA VAL A 161 -2.28 -20.73 2.39
C VAL A 161 -1.59 -20.75 3.77
N ASP A 162 -0.28 -20.94 3.79
CA ASP A 162 0.51 -20.82 5.00
C ASP A 162 0.55 -19.37 5.49
N PRO A 163 0.29 -19.07 6.80
CA PRO A 163 0.30 -17.70 7.33
C PRO A 163 1.61 -16.94 7.08
N GLU A 164 2.77 -17.61 7.13
CA GLU A 164 4.07 -16.98 6.90
C GLU A 164 4.24 -16.61 5.42
N LEU A 165 3.77 -17.46 4.49
CA LEU A 165 3.77 -17.16 3.06
C LEU A 165 2.81 -16.01 2.73
N TYR A 166 1.64 -15.93 3.36
CA TYR A 166 0.75 -14.80 3.21
C TYR A 166 1.38 -13.49 3.69
N LEU A 167 2.01 -13.50 4.87
CA LEU A 167 2.74 -12.34 5.38
C LEU A 167 3.90 -11.93 4.47
N GLU A 168 4.60 -12.89 3.85
CA GLU A 168 5.64 -12.59 2.86
C GLU A 168 5.03 -11.96 1.59
N MET A 169 3.91 -12.48 1.10
CA MET A 169 3.21 -11.92 -0.06
C MET A 169 2.83 -10.45 0.19
N ILE A 170 2.13 -10.12 1.30
CA ILE A 170 1.76 -8.72 1.59
C ILE A 170 2.98 -7.85 1.91
N ARG A 171 4.05 -8.42 2.46
CA ARG A 171 5.33 -7.73 2.62
C ARG A 171 5.89 -7.28 1.27
N LEU A 172 5.83 -8.16 0.27
CA LEU A 172 6.35 -7.90 -1.07
C LEU A 172 5.40 -7.03 -1.91
N LYS A 173 4.11 -7.37 -1.94
CA LYS A 173 3.12 -6.66 -2.78
C LYS A 173 2.86 -5.23 -2.25
N THR A 174 2.69 -5.07 -0.93
CA THR A 174 2.21 -3.82 -0.33
C THR A 174 3.29 -3.08 0.46
N SER A 175 3.97 -3.78 1.40
CA SER A 175 4.76 -3.13 2.46
C SER A 175 6.11 -2.62 1.97
N ILE A 176 6.74 -3.30 1.02
CA ILE A 176 8.10 -2.98 0.57
C ILE A 176 8.21 -1.58 -0.05
N LEU A 177 7.12 -1.07 -0.66
CA LEU A 177 7.11 0.27 -1.25
C LEU A 177 7.06 1.37 -0.16
N PHE A 178 6.40 1.14 0.98
CA PHE A 178 6.53 1.99 2.16
C PHE A 178 7.96 1.94 2.72
N GLY A 179 8.55 0.75 2.76
CA GLY A 179 9.95 0.59 3.11
C GLY A 179 10.89 1.39 2.19
N SER A 180 10.64 1.36 0.88
CA SER A 180 11.41 2.16 -0.09
C SER A 180 11.26 3.66 0.14
N ALA A 181 10.05 4.12 0.52
CA ALA A 181 9.80 5.52 0.82
C ALA A 181 10.63 6.00 2.03
N ALA A 182 10.62 5.26 3.13
CA ALA A 182 11.41 5.59 4.31
C ALA A 182 12.92 5.49 4.05
N TYR A 183 13.38 4.45 3.34
CA TYR A 183 14.78 4.28 2.96
C TYR A 183 15.31 5.47 2.15
N GLY A 184 14.62 5.83 1.08
CA GLY A 184 15.02 6.94 0.23
C GLY A 184 14.93 8.28 0.96
N GLY A 185 13.87 8.48 1.78
CA GLY A 185 13.75 9.66 2.63
C GLY A 185 14.94 9.82 3.58
N ALA A 186 15.39 8.73 4.23
CA ALA A 186 16.54 8.72 5.12
C ALA A 186 17.84 9.05 4.39
N LEU A 187 18.11 8.43 3.22
CA LEU A 187 19.30 8.72 2.42
C LEU A 187 19.34 10.18 1.94
N ILE A 188 18.20 10.71 1.48
CA ILE A 188 18.07 12.11 1.06
C ILE A 188 18.27 13.05 2.25
N GLY A 189 17.83 12.63 3.44
CA GLY A 189 18.04 13.34 4.72
C GLY A 189 19.46 13.27 5.26
N GLY A 190 20.37 12.55 4.58
CA GLY A 190 21.81 12.49 4.92
C GLY A 190 22.22 11.32 5.81
N LYS A 191 21.33 10.33 6.01
CA LYS A 191 21.67 9.11 6.75
C LYS A 191 22.46 8.14 5.89
N ASP A 192 23.26 7.30 6.54
CA ASP A 192 23.94 6.18 5.90
C ASP A 192 22.95 5.03 5.57
N LYS A 193 23.48 3.98 4.92
CA LYS A 193 22.65 2.85 4.49
C LYS A 193 22.13 2.01 5.65
N ASP A 194 22.83 1.95 6.75
CA ASP A 194 22.45 1.12 7.90
C ASP A 194 21.27 1.78 8.62
N GLU A 195 21.38 3.07 8.95
CA GLU A 195 20.26 3.84 9.51
C GLU A 195 19.05 3.87 8.55
N ALA A 196 19.28 4.02 7.25
CA ALA A 196 18.22 3.98 6.24
C ALA A 196 17.53 2.60 6.17
N ASN A 197 18.27 1.50 6.35
CA ASN A 197 17.69 0.15 6.43
C ASN A 197 16.85 -0.07 7.69
N ASP A 198 17.22 0.50 8.83
CA ASP A 198 16.40 0.45 10.05
C ASP A 198 15.05 1.15 9.83
N LEU A 199 15.08 2.33 9.20
CA LEU A 199 13.86 3.06 8.86
C LEU A 199 13.05 2.36 7.76
N ARG A 200 13.71 1.71 6.81
CA ARG A 200 13.03 0.83 5.85
C ARG A 200 12.28 -0.28 6.53
N GLN A 201 12.91 -0.96 7.50
CA GLN A 201 12.26 -2.05 8.22
C GLN A 201 11.08 -1.56 9.06
N MET A 202 11.20 -0.41 9.71
CA MET A 202 10.11 0.27 10.41
C MET A 202 8.90 0.48 9.48
N ALA A 203 9.12 1.03 8.28
CA ALA A 203 8.04 1.30 7.33
C ALA A 203 7.45 0.00 6.72
N ILE A 204 8.24 -1.07 6.57
CA ILE A 204 7.74 -2.40 6.20
C ILE A 204 6.77 -2.92 7.26
N TRP A 205 7.09 -2.82 8.56
CA TRP A 205 6.18 -3.22 9.63
C TRP A 205 4.85 -2.47 9.56
N VAL A 206 4.91 -1.14 9.36
CA VAL A 206 3.68 -0.35 9.19
C VAL A 206 2.88 -0.79 7.97
N GLY A 207 3.53 -1.09 6.86
CA GLY A 207 2.88 -1.60 5.65
C GLY A 207 2.18 -2.95 5.89
N LEU A 208 2.80 -3.86 6.66
CA LEU A 208 2.17 -5.11 7.10
C LEU A 208 0.95 -4.84 7.99
N GLY A 209 1.10 -4.00 9.01
CA GLY A 209 0.00 -3.61 9.89
C GLY A 209 -1.14 -2.93 9.13
N PHE A 210 -0.82 -2.09 8.15
CA PHE A 210 -1.77 -1.42 7.27
C PHE A 210 -2.60 -2.40 6.46
N GLN A 211 -1.99 -3.42 5.83
CA GLN A 211 -2.72 -4.41 5.05
C GLN A 211 -3.60 -5.29 5.93
N ILE A 212 -3.06 -5.81 7.03
CA ILE A 212 -3.85 -6.62 7.98
C ILE A 212 -5.04 -5.81 8.52
N TRP A 213 -4.83 -4.51 8.77
CA TRP A 213 -5.89 -3.61 9.22
C TRP A 213 -6.94 -3.34 8.15
N ASP A 214 -6.53 -3.24 6.87
CA ASP A 214 -7.46 -3.11 5.74
C ASP A 214 -8.35 -4.34 5.61
N ASP A 215 -7.79 -5.52 5.65
CA ASP A 215 -8.52 -6.79 5.61
C ASP A 215 -9.49 -6.88 6.82
N TYR A 216 -9.04 -6.46 8.02
CA TYR A 216 -9.87 -6.41 9.22
C TYR A 216 -11.04 -5.43 9.07
N LEU A 217 -10.82 -4.25 8.51
CA LEU A 217 -11.89 -3.27 8.25
C LEU A 217 -12.86 -3.78 7.20
N ASP A 218 -12.39 -4.40 6.12
CA ASP A 218 -13.27 -4.97 5.09
C ASP A 218 -14.26 -5.97 5.70
N ALA A 219 -13.81 -6.80 6.63
CA ALA A 219 -14.66 -7.78 7.31
C ALA A 219 -15.60 -7.17 8.37
N THR A 220 -15.21 -6.06 9.06
CA THR A 220 -15.86 -5.63 10.31
C THR A 220 -16.53 -4.27 10.26
N ALA A 221 -16.08 -3.37 9.37
CA ALA A 221 -16.60 -2.01 9.31
C ALA A 221 -17.91 -1.92 8.51
N SER A 222 -18.74 -0.91 8.82
CA SER A 222 -19.95 -0.65 8.05
C SER A 222 -19.63 -0.09 6.66
N ALA A 223 -20.57 -0.25 5.73
CA ALA A 223 -20.45 0.28 4.36
C ALA A 223 -20.23 1.81 4.35
N GLU A 224 -20.76 2.54 5.34
CA GLU A 224 -20.58 4.00 5.48
C GLU A 224 -19.12 4.37 5.78
N VAL A 225 -18.43 3.55 6.58
CA VAL A 225 -16.99 3.75 6.93
C VAL A 225 -16.08 3.37 5.76
N LEU A 226 -16.42 2.28 5.05
CA LEU A 226 -15.62 1.76 3.94
C LEU A 226 -15.82 2.53 2.63
N GLY A 227 -17.00 3.14 2.42
CA GLY A 227 -17.41 3.68 1.13
C GLY A 227 -17.72 2.61 0.06
N LYS A 228 -17.76 1.32 0.45
CA LYS A 228 -18.10 0.15 -0.36
C LYS A 228 -18.82 -0.88 0.52
N PRO A 229 -19.52 -1.88 -0.05
CA PRO A 229 -20.08 -2.99 0.73
C PRO A 229 -19.00 -3.68 1.57
N SER A 230 -19.31 -3.99 2.85
CA SER A 230 -18.40 -4.75 3.72
C SER A 230 -18.28 -6.20 3.29
N GLY A 231 -17.12 -6.83 3.57
CA GLY A 231 -16.86 -8.24 3.27
C GLY A 231 -16.61 -8.52 1.80
N SER A 232 -16.06 -7.55 1.06
CA SER A 232 -15.74 -7.75 -0.36
C SER A 232 -14.72 -8.88 -0.56
N ASP A 233 -13.73 -9.01 0.33
CA ASP A 233 -12.74 -10.08 0.26
C ASP A 233 -13.37 -11.47 0.47
N ILE A 234 -14.34 -11.57 1.40
CA ILE A 234 -15.09 -12.82 1.63
C ILE A 234 -15.93 -13.17 0.39
N ARG A 235 -16.57 -12.16 -0.25
CA ARG A 235 -17.37 -12.37 -1.47
C ARG A 235 -16.53 -12.85 -2.65
N GLN A 236 -15.29 -12.36 -2.74
CA GLN A 236 -14.32 -12.77 -3.76
C GLN A 236 -13.60 -14.08 -3.41
N GLY A 237 -13.89 -14.68 -2.23
CA GLY A 237 -13.25 -15.91 -1.79
C GLY A 237 -11.78 -15.74 -1.40
N LYS A 238 -11.30 -14.51 -1.17
CA LYS A 238 -9.89 -14.24 -0.86
C LYS A 238 -9.46 -14.89 0.45
N ARG A 239 -8.29 -15.55 0.42
CA ARG A 239 -7.67 -16.18 1.58
C ARG A 239 -6.80 -15.17 2.33
N THR A 240 -7.44 -14.10 2.87
CA THR A 240 -6.74 -13.11 3.71
C THR A 240 -6.24 -13.71 5.02
N LEU A 241 -5.38 -12.99 5.75
CA LEU A 241 -4.87 -13.46 7.04
C LEU A 241 -5.98 -13.82 8.03
N LEU A 242 -7.11 -13.08 7.99
CA LEU A 242 -8.28 -13.36 8.84
C LEU A 242 -8.87 -14.74 8.54
N VAL A 243 -8.99 -15.08 7.27
CA VAL A 243 -9.51 -16.37 6.81
C VAL A 243 -8.52 -17.47 7.15
N ILE A 244 -7.23 -17.30 6.87
CA ILE A 244 -6.17 -18.27 7.17
C ILE A 244 -6.14 -18.60 8.66
N GLU A 245 -6.16 -17.58 9.52
CA GLU A 245 -6.23 -17.74 10.98
C GLU A 245 -7.53 -18.45 11.41
N ALA A 246 -8.67 -18.12 10.83
CA ALA A 246 -9.92 -18.77 11.16
C ALA A 246 -9.92 -20.25 10.74
N LEU A 247 -9.42 -20.58 9.56
CA LEU A 247 -9.31 -21.96 9.08
C LEU A 247 -8.36 -22.81 9.94
N SER A 248 -7.32 -22.20 10.50
CA SER A 248 -6.40 -22.89 11.41
C SER A 248 -7.01 -23.18 12.79
N ARG A 249 -7.95 -22.35 13.24
CA ARG A 249 -8.56 -22.39 14.58
C ARG A 249 -9.89 -23.13 14.63
N THR A 250 -10.63 -23.16 13.50
CA THR A 250 -11.91 -23.86 13.40
C THR A 250 -11.74 -25.34 13.08
N LYS A 251 -12.71 -26.17 13.47
CA LYS A 251 -12.71 -27.60 13.23
C LYS A 251 -14.10 -28.05 12.75
N ASN A 252 -14.14 -29.24 12.13
CA ASN A 252 -15.38 -29.92 11.76
C ASN A 252 -16.33 -29.02 10.91
N GLU A 253 -17.56 -28.84 11.41
CA GLU A 253 -18.63 -28.18 10.64
C GLU A 253 -18.36 -26.68 10.38
N GLU A 254 -17.82 -25.93 11.36
CA GLU A 254 -17.54 -24.50 11.16
C GLU A 254 -16.46 -24.28 10.10
N ARG A 255 -15.42 -25.13 10.07
CA ARG A 255 -14.38 -25.06 9.02
C ARG A 255 -14.97 -25.34 7.64
N LYS A 256 -15.80 -26.39 7.52
CA LYS A 256 -16.47 -26.73 6.25
C LYS A 256 -17.42 -25.62 5.79
N GLU A 257 -18.18 -25.05 6.72
CA GLU A 257 -19.09 -23.95 6.44
C GLU A 257 -18.33 -22.71 5.94
N LEU A 258 -17.23 -22.33 6.59
CA LEU A 258 -16.41 -21.20 6.17
C LEU A 258 -15.85 -21.41 4.76
N ILE A 259 -15.27 -22.59 4.48
CA ILE A 259 -14.76 -22.94 3.14
C ILE A 259 -15.89 -22.86 2.12
N LYS A 260 -17.07 -23.43 2.41
CA LYS A 260 -18.21 -23.39 1.49
C LYS A 260 -18.64 -21.96 1.16
N ILE A 261 -18.66 -21.05 2.14
CA ILE A 261 -18.99 -19.64 1.91
C ILE A 261 -17.97 -18.98 0.98
N LEU A 262 -16.68 -19.23 1.21
CA LEU A 262 -15.59 -18.63 0.44
C LEU A 262 -15.53 -19.15 -1.00
N ASP A 263 -15.87 -20.41 -1.23
CA ASP A 263 -15.85 -21.04 -2.56
C ASP A 263 -17.14 -20.76 -3.39
N ASP A 264 -18.15 -20.15 -2.78
CA ASP A 264 -19.42 -19.82 -3.44
C ASP A 264 -19.37 -18.39 -3.97
N SER A 265 -19.14 -18.23 -5.27
CA SER A 265 -19.17 -16.92 -5.95
C SER A 265 -20.54 -16.22 -5.92
N SER A 266 -21.61 -16.93 -5.51
CA SER A 266 -22.96 -16.39 -5.33
C SER A 266 -23.33 -16.08 -3.88
N ASN A 267 -22.36 -16.12 -2.93
CA ASN A 267 -22.57 -15.85 -1.53
C ASN A 267 -23.25 -14.48 -1.30
N ASN A 268 -24.15 -14.40 -0.34
CA ASN A 268 -24.95 -13.22 -0.05
C ASN A 268 -24.56 -12.56 1.29
N ASP A 269 -25.25 -11.48 1.68
CA ASP A 269 -24.98 -10.75 2.93
C ASP A 269 -25.10 -11.61 4.19
N ALA A 270 -25.98 -12.61 4.20
CA ALA A 270 -26.12 -13.53 5.34
C ALA A 270 -24.92 -14.46 5.45
N ASP A 271 -24.40 -14.94 4.32
CA ASP A 271 -23.22 -15.79 4.24
C ASP A 271 -21.97 -15.02 4.71
N VAL A 272 -21.78 -13.78 4.24
CA VAL A 272 -20.70 -12.89 4.69
C VAL A 272 -20.77 -12.68 6.21
N LYS A 273 -21.95 -12.33 6.76
CA LYS A 273 -22.14 -12.16 8.20
C LYS A 273 -21.85 -13.44 8.98
N ARG A 274 -22.21 -14.59 8.40
CA ARG A 274 -21.90 -15.90 9.02
C ARG A 274 -20.40 -16.17 9.04
N ALA A 275 -19.68 -15.93 7.95
CA ALA A 275 -18.23 -16.05 7.89
C ALA A 275 -17.55 -15.14 8.94
N VAL A 276 -17.93 -13.87 9.04
CA VAL A 276 -17.43 -12.93 10.05
C VAL A 276 -17.71 -13.43 11.48
N THR A 277 -18.91 -14.01 11.72
CA THR A 277 -19.26 -14.59 13.02
C THR A 277 -18.33 -15.76 13.37
N ILE A 278 -18.05 -16.66 12.44
CA ILE A 278 -17.11 -17.77 12.63
C ILE A 278 -15.72 -17.24 12.95
N MET A 279 -15.20 -16.27 12.18
CA MET A 279 -13.90 -15.64 12.39
C MET A 279 -13.78 -14.94 13.76
N SER A 280 -14.87 -14.28 14.19
CA SER A 280 -14.96 -13.65 15.50
C SER A 280 -14.93 -14.68 16.63
N ASN A 281 -15.78 -15.70 16.56
CA ASN A 281 -15.93 -16.70 17.61
C ASN A 281 -14.66 -17.54 17.83
N CYS A 282 -13.91 -17.84 16.77
CA CYS A 282 -12.64 -18.56 16.89
C CYS A 282 -11.45 -17.64 17.31
N GLY A 283 -11.69 -16.34 17.46
CA GLY A 283 -10.67 -15.36 17.88
C GLY A 283 -9.70 -14.93 16.77
N ALA A 284 -9.96 -15.26 15.50
CA ALA A 284 -9.10 -14.87 14.37
C ALA A 284 -9.05 -13.34 14.20
N LEU A 285 -10.21 -12.66 14.27
CA LEU A 285 -10.28 -11.21 14.17
C LEU A 285 -9.44 -10.51 15.24
N ASP A 286 -9.57 -10.93 16.50
CA ASP A 286 -8.80 -10.36 17.61
C ASP A 286 -7.29 -10.59 17.46
N ASN A 287 -6.90 -11.77 16.93
CA ASN A 287 -5.49 -12.08 16.71
C ASN A 287 -4.89 -11.19 15.61
N CYS A 288 -5.55 -11.07 14.48
CA CYS A 288 -5.10 -10.20 13.37
C CYS A 288 -5.03 -8.72 13.80
N ARG A 289 -6.05 -8.24 14.55
CA ARG A 289 -6.02 -6.90 15.13
C ARG A 289 -4.82 -6.67 16.05
N LYS A 290 -4.53 -7.61 16.96
CA LYS A 290 -3.36 -7.54 17.86
C LYS A 290 -2.05 -7.54 17.07
N GLN A 291 -1.95 -8.33 16.02
CA GLN A 291 -0.77 -8.40 15.17
C GLN A 291 -0.54 -7.08 14.43
N ALA A 292 -1.57 -6.47 13.83
CA ALA A 292 -1.47 -5.16 13.19
C ALA A 292 -0.98 -4.07 14.17
N LEU A 293 -1.55 -4.02 15.38
CA LEU A 293 -1.13 -3.10 16.43
C LEU A 293 0.29 -3.40 16.95
N GLY A 294 0.71 -4.66 16.97
CA GLY A 294 2.08 -5.07 17.30
C GLY A 294 3.10 -4.49 16.32
N TYR A 295 2.82 -4.54 15.02
CA TYR A 295 3.66 -3.91 14.00
C TYR A 295 3.74 -2.39 14.17
N LEU A 296 2.62 -1.71 14.44
CA LEU A 296 2.60 -0.28 14.72
C LEU A 296 3.48 0.08 15.94
N ASN A 297 3.36 -0.67 17.04
CA ASN A 297 4.16 -0.45 18.23
C ASN A 297 5.65 -0.65 17.97
N GLY A 298 6.03 -1.68 17.21
CA GLY A 298 7.42 -1.88 16.79
C GLY A 298 7.97 -0.71 15.98
N ALA A 299 7.17 -0.18 15.05
CA ALA A 299 7.53 0.99 14.26
C ALA A 299 7.70 2.25 15.12
N LYS A 300 6.79 2.51 16.05
CA LYS A 300 6.89 3.64 16.99
C LYS A 300 8.14 3.57 17.87
N ASN A 301 8.52 2.38 18.34
CA ASN A 301 9.74 2.18 19.10
C ASN A 301 11.00 2.52 18.29
N THR A 302 10.99 2.32 16.97
CA THR A 302 12.09 2.71 16.09
C THR A 302 12.15 4.24 15.96
N ILE A 303 11.02 4.90 15.72
CA ILE A 303 10.94 6.36 15.60
C ILE A 303 11.35 7.06 16.90
N ALA A 304 10.98 6.49 18.05
CA ALA A 304 11.28 7.04 19.39
C ALA A 304 12.79 7.19 19.67
N LYS A 305 13.66 6.56 18.89
CA LYS A 305 15.12 6.73 18.97
C LYS A 305 15.61 8.05 18.38
N TYR A 306 14.76 8.72 17.57
CA TYR A 306 15.10 10.02 16.96
C TYR A 306 14.67 11.18 17.85
N PRO A 307 15.36 12.34 17.76
CA PRO A 307 15.00 13.53 18.54
C PRO A 307 13.55 13.96 18.33
N GLU A 308 12.93 14.53 19.35
CA GLU A 308 11.60 15.13 19.21
C GLU A 308 11.62 16.26 18.19
N SER A 309 10.70 16.21 17.24
CA SER A 309 10.52 17.20 16.18
C SER A 309 9.10 17.16 15.66
N GLU A 310 8.69 18.22 14.97
CA GLU A 310 7.39 18.26 14.30
C GLU A 310 7.26 17.14 13.27
N ALA A 311 8.32 16.87 12.49
CA ALA A 311 8.34 15.80 11.49
C ALA A 311 8.18 14.41 12.13
N ARG A 312 8.84 14.16 13.28
CA ARG A 312 8.66 12.92 14.04
C ARG A 312 7.22 12.77 14.50
N THR A 313 6.62 13.79 15.11
CA THR A 313 5.23 13.77 15.57
C THR A 313 4.27 13.50 14.39
N MET A 314 4.47 14.18 13.25
CA MET A 314 3.66 13.98 12.06
C MET A 314 3.82 12.56 11.48
N LEU A 315 5.03 12.00 11.52
CA LEU A 315 5.27 10.63 11.09
C LEU A 315 4.56 9.64 12.02
N GLU A 316 4.68 9.78 13.34
CA GLU A 316 3.98 8.94 14.31
C GLU A 316 2.46 8.94 14.08
N GLU A 317 1.85 10.11 13.83
CA GLU A 317 0.42 10.21 13.53
C GLU A 317 0.05 9.64 12.15
N LEU A 318 0.94 9.75 11.15
CA LEU A 318 0.75 9.07 9.87
C LEU A 318 0.69 7.55 10.07
N LEU A 319 1.61 6.98 10.86
CA LEU A 319 1.64 5.55 11.16
C LEU A 319 0.38 5.10 11.92
N GLU A 320 -0.06 5.88 12.91
CA GLU A 320 -1.32 5.62 13.61
C GLU A 320 -2.50 5.64 12.65
N TYR A 321 -2.62 6.69 11.83
CA TYR A 321 -3.69 6.79 10.85
C TYR A 321 -3.73 5.58 9.91
N MET A 322 -2.56 5.07 9.48
CA MET A 322 -2.49 3.90 8.60
C MET A 322 -3.07 2.64 9.23
N VAL A 323 -2.82 2.42 10.53
CA VAL A 323 -3.14 1.15 11.21
C VAL A 323 -4.38 1.25 12.12
N THR A 324 -4.95 2.45 12.34
CA THR A 324 -6.10 2.61 13.23
C THR A 324 -7.27 3.39 12.61
N ARG A 325 -7.22 3.69 11.30
CA ARG A 325 -8.32 4.38 10.61
C ARG A 325 -9.64 3.61 10.70
N GLY A 326 -10.75 4.35 10.76
CA GLY A 326 -12.08 3.73 10.83
C GLY A 326 -12.56 3.39 12.24
N HIS A 327 -11.84 3.84 13.27
CA HIS A 327 -12.28 3.83 14.66
C HIS A 327 -12.68 5.21 15.12
#